data_41b6a81cf7aa9b8e029246d68a1e0f4d
#
_entry.id   41b6a81cf7aa9b8e029246d68a1e0f4d
#
_cell.length_a   1.000
_cell.length_b   1.000
_cell.length_c   1.000
_cell.angle_alpha   90.00
_cell.angle_beta   90.00
_cell.angle_gamma   90.00
#
_symmetry.space_group_name_H-M   'P 1'
#
loop_
_entity.id
_entity.type
_entity.pdbx_description
1 polymer ?
#
loop_
_entity_poly.entity_id
_entity_poly.type
_entity_poly.pdbx_seq_one_letter_code
_entity_poly.pdbx_strand_id
1 'polypeptide(L)'
;KNKIALLGGQPIQDSPLKPYNTISNVEIKKANEVLNTGQLSGYIAAPGENFLGGKWTKKLEEDFCRKFEIKYSVTVNSATSALHAALIAAGVGEDDEVITSPYTMAASATTAVMCGAKPIFVDIETDYFCLDVEKVKKAISPKTKAIMAVNIFGQAANLKKLRKIADEKNIILIEDNAQAPGAKFHNIYTGTIGHMGIFSLNRHKTIQTGEGGVIVTNSQCLANRCRLVRNHGEAVIPETNEFNGHEDIIGYNYRLTELQSAIAIPQLRRLEKLNKQRQELASFLFEEISKFN
;
A
#
# COMPACT_ATOMS: atom_id res chain seq x y z
N LYS A 1 -8.36 35.09 -34.43
CA LYS A 1 -8.42 34.65 -33.03
C LYS A 1 -8.53 33.13 -33.07
N ASN A 2 -7.52 32.45 -32.57
CA ASN A 2 -7.51 30.97 -32.50
C ASN A 2 -8.60 30.51 -31.54
N LYS A 3 -9.56 29.76 -32.03
CA LYS A 3 -10.56 29.08 -31.20
C LYS A 3 -9.88 27.91 -30.49
N ILE A 4 -10.16 27.70 -29.20
CA ILE A 4 -9.76 26.48 -28.51
C ILE A 4 -10.47 25.26 -29.13
N ALA A 5 -9.84 24.09 -29.09
CA ALA A 5 -10.36 22.87 -29.73
C ALA A 5 -11.78 22.51 -29.26
N LEU A 6 -12.09 22.68 -27.99
CA LEU A 6 -13.43 22.44 -27.42
C LEU A 6 -14.54 23.29 -28.05
N LEU A 7 -14.20 24.46 -28.59
CA LEU A 7 -15.12 25.39 -29.26
C LEU A 7 -15.02 25.33 -30.80
N GLY A 8 -14.48 24.25 -31.36
CA GLY A 8 -14.34 24.03 -32.79
C GLY A 8 -13.05 24.57 -33.40
N GLY A 9 -12.02 24.85 -32.61
CA GLY A 9 -10.66 25.11 -33.10
C GLY A 9 -9.93 23.80 -33.43
N GLN A 10 -8.76 23.91 -34.04
CA GLN A 10 -7.91 22.75 -34.28
C GLN A 10 -7.30 22.24 -32.97
N PRO A 11 -7.37 20.92 -32.65
CA PRO A 11 -6.69 20.37 -31.52
C PRO A 11 -5.16 20.41 -31.71
N ILE A 12 -4.44 20.62 -30.65
CA ILE A 12 -2.96 20.57 -30.66
C ILE A 12 -2.46 19.15 -31.00
N GLN A 13 -3.26 18.13 -30.66
CA GLN A 13 -2.97 16.74 -30.93
C GLN A 13 -4.25 16.03 -31.41
N ASP A 14 -4.18 15.44 -32.60
CA ASP A 14 -5.33 14.78 -33.27
C ASP A 14 -5.48 13.31 -32.87
N SER A 15 -4.45 12.72 -32.23
CA SER A 15 -4.45 11.32 -31.80
C SER A 15 -4.38 11.21 -30.27
N PRO A 16 -5.03 10.20 -29.67
CA PRO A 16 -4.89 9.95 -28.24
C PRO A 16 -3.43 9.77 -27.81
N LEU A 17 -3.09 10.23 -26.62
CA LEU A 17 -1.78 9.95 -26.02
C LEU A 17 -1.59 8.44 -25.90
N LYS A 18 -0.37 7.97 -26.15
CA LYS A 18 -0.03 6.55 -25.97
C LYS A 18 -0.25 6.16 -24.50
N PRO A 19 -0.88 5.00 -24.22
CA PRO A 19 -1.04 4.51 -22.87
C PRO A 19 0.33 4.38 -22.18
N TYR A 20 0.40 4.82 -20.92
CA TYR A 20 1.58 4.60 -20.11
C TYR A 20 1.74 3.10 -19.81
N ASN A 21 2.86 2.52 -20.22
CA ASN A 21 3.15 1.11 -20.04
C ASN A 21 4.51 0.91 -19.37
N THR A 22 4.53 0.25 -18.23
CA THR A 22 5.76 -0.12 -17.51
C THR A 22 6.22 -1.55 -17.77
N ILE A 23 5.45 -2.34 -18.51
CA ILE A 23 5.80 -3.73 -18.85
C ILE A 23 6.83 -3.74 -19.98
N SER A 24 7.92 -4.44 -19.74
CA SER A 24 9.03 -4.62 -20.68
C SER A 24 9.30 -6.12 -20.92
N ASN A 25 10.27 -6.40 -21.77
CA ASN A 25 10.71 -7.79 -22.03
C ASN A 25 11.19 -8.50 -20.74
N VAL A 26 11.60 -7.76 -19.71
CA VAL A 26 12.03 -8.37 -18.44
C VAL A 26 10.85 -8.97 -17.70
N GLU A 27 9.72 -8.23 -17.61
CA GLU A 27 8.48 -8.73 -17.00
C GLU A 27 7.90 -9.90 -17.81
N ILE A 28 7.91 -9.79 -19.14
CA ILE A 28 7.44 -10.87 -20.04
C ILE A 28 8.24 -12.15 -19.81
N LYS A 29 9.58 -12.03 -19.73
CA LYS A 29 10.46 -13.18 -19.45
C LYS A 29 10.14 -13.80 -18.08
N LYS A 30 9.94 -12.99 -17.05
CA LYS A 30 9.60 -13.47 -15.70
C LYS A 30 8.22 -14.16 -15.66
N ALA A 31 7.23 -13.63 -16.35
CA ALA A 31 5.93 -14.26 -16.49
C ALA A 31 6.05 -15.64 -17.18
N ASN A 32 6.82 -15.74 -18.27
CA ASN A 32 7.05 -16.99 -18.97
C ASN A 32 7.81 -18.02 -18.11
N GLU A 33 8.76 -17.58 -17.26
CA GLU A 33 9.43 -18.48 -16.30
C GLU A 33 8.41 -19.14 -15.36
N VAL A 34 7.40 -18.42 -14.87
CA VAL A 34 6.34 -18.96 -14.03
C VAL A 34 5.41 -19.88 -14.83
N LEU A 35 4.93 -19.42 -15.99
CA LEU A 35 4.01 -20.19 -16.84
C LEU A 35 4.60 -21.54 -17.25
N ASN A 36 5.90 -21.60 -17.55
CA ASN A 36 6.59 -22.84 -17.91
C ASN A 36 6.68 -23.85 -16.76
N THR A 37 6.54 -23.42 -15.50
CA THR A 37 6.49 -24.34 -14.35
C THR A 37 5.10 -24.97 -14.14
N GLY A 38 4.04 -24.36 -14.69
CA GLY A 38 2.65 -24.70 -14.40
C GLY A 38 2.19 -24.36 -12.97
N GLN A 39 3.08 -23.90 -12.09
CA GLN A 39 2.77 -23.56 -10.69
C GLN A 39 2.44 -22.09 -10.55
N LEU A 40 1.16 -21.74 -10.69
CA LEU A 40 0.70 -20.36 -10.64
C LEU A 40 0.44 -19.84 -9.22
N SER A 41 0.34 -20.71 -8.23
CA SER A 41 0.25 -20.42 -6.80
C SER A 41 1.04 -21.45 -6.00
N GLY A 42 1.77 -20.98 -5.00
CA GLY A 42 2.52 -21.86 -4.09
C GLY A 42 1.89 -21.99 -2.71
N TYR A 43 0.77 -21.30 -2.46
CA TYR A 43 0.12 -21.31 -1.15
C TYR A 43 -0.61 -22.62 -0.85
N ILE A 44 -0.44 -23.06 0.39
CA ILE A 44 -1.24 -24.13 1.02
C ILE A 44 -1.80 -23.57 2.33
N ALA A 45 -3.09 -23.74 2.59
CA ALA A 45 -3.75 -23.32 3.83
C ALA A 45 -3.52 -24.39 4.94
N ALA A 46 -2.26 -24.76 5.17
CA ALA A 46 -1.84 -25.72 6.17
C ALA A 46 -0.51 -25.26 6.78
N PRO A 47 -0.17 -25.68 8.01
CA PRO A 47 1.12 -25.41 8.62
C PRO A 47 2.27 -25.91 7.73
N GLY A 48 3.35 -25.11 7.65
CA GLY A 48 4.52 -25.48 6.89
C GLY A 48 5.05 -24.38 5.97
N GLU A 49 6.09 -24.69 5.23
CA GLU A 49 6.81 -23.72 4.41
C GLU A 49 5.92 -23.04 3.34
N ASN A 50 5.00 -23.81 2.76
CA ASN A 50 4.13 -23.31 1.69
C ASN A 50 2.96 -22.43 2.18
N PHE A 51 2.73 -22.33 3.50
CA PHE A 51 1.82 -21.33 4.06
C PHE A 51 2.22 -19.90 3.71
N LEU A 52 3.50 -19.65 3.55
CA LEU A 52 4.05 -18.34 3.18
C LEU A 52 4.06 -18.06 1.67
N GLY A 53 3.53 -18.98 0.86
CA GLY A 53 3.51 -18.87 -0.60
C GLY A 53 4.67 -19.58 -1.29
N GLY A 54 4.74 -19.46 -2.60
CA GLY A 54 5.78 -20.08 -3.40
C GLY A 54 7.05 -19.23 -3.54
N LYS A 55 7.91 -19.66 -4.45
CA LYS A 55 9.24 -19.08 -4.68
C LYS A 55 9.20 -17.58 -4.99
N TRP A 56 8.34 -17.15 -5.91
CA TRP A 56 8.29 -15.77 -6.36
C TRP A 56 7.64 -14.84 -5.34
N THR A 57 6.63 -15.34 -4.65
CA THR A 57 5.96 -14.61 -3.56
C THR A 57 6.94 -14.32 -2.42
N LYS A 58 7.66 -15.35 -1.94
CA LYS A 58 8.70 -15.19 -0.90
C LYS A 58 9.79 -14.23 -1.36
N LYS A 59 10.24 -14.38 -2.61
CA LYS A 59 11.27 -13.50 -3.19
C LYS A 59 10.83 -12.04 -3.27
N LEU A 60 9.58 -11.78 -3.63
CA LEU A 60 9.03 -10.42 -3.66
C LEU A 60 8.98 -9.83 -2.25
N GLU A 61 8.54 -10.60 -1.25
CA GLU A 61 8.51 -10.19 0.16
C GLU A 61 9.92 -9.82 0.65
N GLU A 62 10.94 -10.67 0.38
CA GLU A 62 12.33 -10.37 0.70
C GLU A 62 12.86 -9.09 0.00
N ASP A 63 12.52 -8.91 -1.28
CA ASP A 63 12.98 -7.75 -2.05
C ASP A 63 12.30 -6.44 -1.54
N PHE A 64 11.03 -6.49 -1.09
CA PHE A 64 10.38 -5.38 -0.39
C PHE A 64 11.06 -5.07 0.94
N CYS A 65 11.34 -6.09 1.77
CA CYS A 65 12.07 -5.89 3.03
C CYS A 65 13.41 -5.20 2.81
N ARG A 66 14.18 -5.67 1.82
CA ARG A 66 15.49 -5.10 1.49
C ARG A 66 15.38 -3.67 0.95
N LYS A 67 14.42 -3.41 0.03
CA LYS A 67 14.25 -2.11 -0.62
C LYS A 67 13.84 -1.02 0.35
N PHE A 68 12.95 -1.33 1.28
CA PHE A 68 12.37 -0.36 2.21
C PHE A 68 12.98 -0.43 3.62
N GLU A 69 14.03 -1.26 3.81
CA GLU A 69 14.74 -1.41 5.09
C GLU A 69 13.79 -1.77 6.24
N ILE A 70 12.87 -2.70 5.99
CA ILE A 70 11.83 -3.16 6.92
C ILE A 70 12.00 -4.65 7.21
N LYS A 71 11.58 -5.13 8.39
CA LYS A 71 11.81 -6.52 8.80
C LYS A 71 10.89 -7.53 8.12
N TYR A 72 9.63 -7.16 7.90
CA TYR A 72 8.61 -8.08 7.40
C TYR A 72 7.80 -7.43 6.30
N SER A 73 7.45 -8.23 5.31
CA SER A 73 6.46 -7.90 4.30
C SER A 73 5.49 -9.07 4.07
N VAL A 74 4.28 -8.75 3.64
CA VAL A 74 3.22 -9.71 3.36
C VAL A 74 2.51 -9.29 2.08
N THR A 75 2.65 -10.08 1.03
CA THR A 75 1.98 -9.83 -0.26
C THR A 75 0.52 -10.24 -0.21
N VAL A 76 -0.34 -9.46 -0.85
CA VAL A 76 -1.78 -9.72 -0.98
C VAL A 76 -2.29 -9.33 -2.36
N ASN A 77 -3.49 -9.77 -2.73
CA ASN A 77 -4.06 -9.61 -4.07
C ASN A 77 -4.50 -8.17 -4.42
N SER A 78 -4.53 -7.24 -3.47
CA SER A 78 -4.79 -5.82 -3.72
C SER A 78 -4.39 -4.96 -2.53
N ALA A 79 -4.19 -3.64 -2.73
CA ALA A 79 -3.99 -2.71 -1.61
C ALA A 79 -5.24 -2.61 -0.71
N THR A 80 -6.44 -2.78 -1.25
CA THR A 80 -7.67 -2.83 -0.46
C THR A 80 -7.66 -4.01 0.50
N SER A 81 -7.28 -5.20 0.03
CA SER A 81 -7.09 -6.37 0.91
C SER A 81 -5.98 -6.15 1.93
N ALA A 82 -4.92 -5.42 1.55
CA ALA A 82 -3.83 -5.06 2.45
C ALA A 82 -4.31 -4.15 3.59
N LEU A 83 -5.08 -3.10 3.27
CA LEU A 83 -5.67 -2.19 4.26
C LEU A 83 -6.60 -2.95 5.21
N HIS A 84 -7.48 -3.80 4.68
CA HIS A 84 -8.39 -4.62 5.49
C HIS A 84 -7.61 -5.60 6.39
N ALA A 85 -6.64 -6.33 5.85
CA ALA A 85 -5.82 -7.24 6.62
C ALA A 85 -5.01 -6.52 7.72
N ALA A 86 -4.50 -5.32 7.45
CA ALA A 86 -3.78 -4.52 8.43
C ALA A 86 -4.70 -4.04 9.57
N LEU A 87 -5.94 -3.65 9.27
CA LEU A 87 -6.92 -3.27 10.30
C LEU A 87 -7.29 -4.48 11.18
N ILE A 88 -7.58 -5.64 10.60
CA ILE A 88 -7.82 -6.87 11.37
C ILE A 88 -6.59 -7.24 12.22
N ALA A 89 -5.39 -7.16 11.63
CA ALA A 89 -4.15 -7.44 12.35
C ALA A 89 -3.91 -6.46 13.50
N ALA A 90 -4.35 -5.21 13.38
CA ALA A 90 -4.34 -4.20 14.44
C ALA A 90 -5.41 -4.44 15.52
N GLY A 91 -6.27 -5.45 15.37
CA GLY A 91 -7.35 -5.76 16.29
C GLY A 91 -8.55 -4.81 16.18
N VAL A 92 -8.75 -4.20 15.02
CA VAL A 92 -9.92 -3.37 14.72
C VAL A 92 -11.13 -4.29 14.49
N GLY A 93 -12.23 -3.99 15.17
CA GLY A 93 -13.48 -4.76 15.11
C GLY A 93 -14.72 -3.88 15.31
N GLU A 94 -15.81 -4.55 15.66
CA GLU A 94 -17.11 -3.88 15.89
C GLU A 94 -16.99 -2.80 16.98
N ASP A 95 -17.68 -1.67 16.78
CA ASP A 95 -17.67 -0.49 17.64
C ASP A 95 -16.36 0.29 17.75
N ASP A 96 -15.26 -0.18 17.17
CA ASP A 96 -14.01 0.57 17.11
C ASP A 96 -14.10 1.75 16.12
N GLU A 97 -13.20 2.69 16.27
CA GLU A 97 -13.08 3.85 15.39
C GLU A 97 -11.72 3.85 14.67
N VAL A 98 -11.76 4.17 13.37
CA VAL A 98 -10.57 4.36 12.53
C VAL A 98 -10.58 5.78 11.99
N ILE A 99 -9.60 6.59 12.40
CA ILE A 99 -9.45 7.96 11.90
C ILE A 99 -8.80 7.93 10.51
N THR A 100 -9.41 8.61 9.55
CA THR A 100 -8.86 8.78 8.19
C THR A 100 -9.33 10.10 7.56
N SER A 101 -8.80 10.42 6.37
CA SER A 101 -9.24 11.59 5.60
C SER A 101 -10.39 11.24 4.66
N PRO A 102 -11.34 12.15 4.39
CA PRO A 102 -12.31 12.01 3.30
C PRO A 102 -11.68 12.26 1.92
N TYR A 103 -10.50 12.87 1.87
CA TYR A 103 -9.77 13.19 0.63
C TYR A 103 -8.81 12.06 0.25
N THR A 104 -9.37 10.93 -0.19
CA THR A 104 -8.62 9.72 -0.57
C THR A 104 -9.49 8.79 -1.40
N MET A 105 -8.91 7.67 -1.84
CA MET A 105 -9.65 6.52 -2.38
C MET A 105 -10.59 5.96 -1.31
N ALA A 106 -11.82 5.62 -1.67
CA ALA A 106 -12.82 5.08 -0.75
C ALA A 106 -12.31 3.89 0.10
N ALA A 107 -11.36 3.10 -0.45
CA ALA A 107 -10.78 1.94 0.23
C ALA A 107 -10.18 2.28 1.61
N SER A 108 -9.56 3.45 1.79
CA SER A 108 -9.01 3.88 3.10
C SER A 108 -10.08 3.98 4.20
N ALA A 109 -11.35 4.23 3.84
CA ALA A 109 -12.47 4.30 4.78
C ALA A 109 -13.32 3.02 4.79
N THR A 110 -13.61 2.44 3.60
CA THR A 110 -14.50 1.28 3.49
C THR A 110 -13.91 0.04 4.16
N THR A 111 -12.60 -0.09 4.25
CA THR A 111 -11.95 -1.20 4.95
C THR A 111 -12.18 -1.16 6.47
N ALA A 112 -12.38 0.01 7.07
CA ALA A 112 -12.84 0.12 8.45
C ALA A 112 -14.26 -0.43 8.60
N VAL A 113 -15.16 -0.07 7.68
CA VAL A 113 -16.55 -0.60 7.66
C VAL A 113 -16.56 -2.12 7.47
N MET A 114 -15.66 -2.67 6.64
CA MET A 114 -15.50 -4.12 6.47
C MET A 114 -15.11 -4.85 7.76
N CYS A 115 -14.43 -4.16 8.69
CA CYS A 115 -14.12 -4.67 10.03
C CYS A 115 -15.27 -4.48 11.05
N GLY A 116 -16.41 -3.90 10.66
CA GLY A 116 -17.46 -3.50 11.59
C GLY A 116 -17.17 -2.18 12.33
N ALA A 117 -16.04 -1.55 12.05
CA ALA A 117 -15.61 -0.31 12.69
C ALA A 117 -16.18 0.94 11.99
N LYS A 118 -16.16 2.06 12.71
CA LYS A 118 -16.62 3.35 12.22
C LYS A 118 -15.47 4.18 11.70
N PRO A 119 -15.45 4.58 10.40
CA PRO A 119 -14.49 5.57 9.92
C PRO A 119 -14.83 6.95 10.50
N ILE A 120 -13.85 7.59 11.12
CA ILE A 120 -13.94 8.96 11.64
C ILE A 120 -13.17 9.85 10.68
N PHE A 121 -13.91 10.66 9.94
CA PHE A 121 -13.30 11.55 8.95
C PHE A 121 -12.74 12.80 9.63
N VAL A 122 -11.47 13.03 9.36
CA VAL A 122 -10.74 14.23 9.78
C VAL A 122 -10.24 14.94 8.53
N ASP A 123 -10.42 16.24 8.52
CA ASP A 123 -10.05 17.09 7.40
C ASP A 123 -8.52 17.10 7.16
N ILE A 124 -8.13 17.52 5.98
CA ILE A 124 -6.75 17.66 5.55
C ILE A 124 -6.19 19.04 5.94
N GLU A 125 -4.89 19.16 5.98
CA GLU A 125 -4.21 20.45 5.95
C GLU A 125 -4.13 20.98 4.51
N THR A 126 -4.00 22.30 4.34
CA THR A 126 -4.21 22.98 3.06
C THR A 126 -3.03 22.91 2.10
N ASP A 127 -1.81 22.69 2.60
CA ASP A 127 -0.60 22.79 1.79
C ASP A 127 -0.28 21.50 1.03
N TYR A 128 -0.48 20.34 1.67
CA TYR A 128 -0.08 19.04 1.15
C TYR A 128 -1.23 18.03 1.04
N PHE A 129 -2.43 18.41 1.47
CA PHE A 129 -3.66 17.61 1.39
C PHE A 129 -3.61 16.29 2.19
N CYS A 130 -2.71 16.19 3.16
CA CYS A 130 -2.62 15.07 4.10
C CYS A 130 -3.42 15.34 5.38
N LEU A 131 -3.60 14.32 6.23
CA LEU A 131 -4.31 14.46 7.51
C LEU A 131 -3.78 15.62 8.35
N ASP A 132 -4.66 16.52 8.79
CA ASP A 132 -4.34 17.57 9.75
C ASP A 132 -4.12 16.98 11.15
N VAL A 133 -2.89 17.06 11.63
CA VAL A 133 -2.47 16.45 12.91
C VAL A 133 -3.24 17.00 14.10
N GLU A 134 -3.54 18.31 14.13
CA GLU A 134 -4.26 18.92 15.26
C GLU A 134 -5.75 18.50 15.26
N LYS A 135 -6.34 18.31 14.09
CA LYS A 135 -7.69 17.77 13.97
C LYS A 135 -7.72 16.28 14.35
N VAL A 136 -6.69 15.50 13.97
CA VAL A 136 -6.55 14.10 14.43
C VAL A 136 -6.53 14.01 15.94
N LYS A 137 -5.72 14.83 16.64
CA LYS A 137 -5.69 14.85 18.11
C LYS A 137 -7.06 15.07 18.75
N LYS A 138 -7.86 15.99 18.17
CA LYS A 138 -9.21 16.30 18.66
C LYS A 138 -10.23 15.19 18.39
N ALA A 139 -10.00 14.38 17.36
CA ALA A 139 -10.90 13.31 16.94
C ALA A 139 -10.67 11.99 17.71
N ILE A 140 -9.54 11.85 18.41
CA ILE A 140 -9.23 10.64 19.18
C ILE A 140 -10.24 10.49 20.34
N SER A 141 -10.87 9.34 20.40
CA SER A 141 -11.78 8.92 21.46
C SER A 141 -11.27 7.62 22.14
N PRO A 142 -11.89 7.16 23.23
CA PRO A 142 -11.60 5.85 23.82
C PRO A 142 -11.85 4.66 22.88
N LYS A 143 -12.62 4.84 21.80
CA LYS A 143 -12.91 3.84 20.77
C LYS A 143 -11.91 3.86 19.61
N THR A 144 -11.05 4.86 19.53
CA THR A 144 -10.08 4.97 18.42
C THR A 144 -9.03 3.88 18.53
N LYS A 145 -9.00 2.97 17.54
CA LYS A 145 -8.08 1.83 17.47
C LYS A 145 -6.96 2.03 16.48
N ALA A 146 -7.23 2.73 15.38
CA ALA A 146 -6.25 2.99 14.34
C ALA A 146 -6.37 4.41 13.76
N ILE A 147 -5.23 4.91 13.28
CA ILE A 147 -5.14 6.07 12.40
C ILE A 147 -4.65 5.56 11.05
N MET A 148 -5.42 5.79 9.98
CA MET A 148 -5.03 5.51 8.61
C MET A 148 -4.58 6.79 7.94
N ALA A 149 -3.27 7.01 7.90
CA ALA A 149 -2.65 8.18 7.28
C ALA A 149 -2.37 7.90 5.80
N VAL A 150 -3.01 8.65 4.92
CA VAL A 150 -2.79 8.53 3.48
C VAL A 150 -1.66 9.44 3.04
N ASN A 151 -0.64 8.88 2.38
CA ASN A 151 0.43 9.61 1.72
C ASN A 151 -0.04 9.96 0.28
N ILE A 152 -0.95 10.95 0.19
CA ILE A 152 -1.70 11.27 -1.03
C ILE A 152 -0.78 11.80 -2.13
N PHE A 153 -0.97 11.39 -3.37
CA PHE A 153 -0.23 11.84 -4.57
C PHE A 153 1.30 11.72 -4.48
N GLY A 154 1.83 10.93 -3.55
CA GLY A 154 3.27 10.82 -3.30
C GLY A 154 3.80 11.81 -2.26
N GLN A 155 2.92 12.61 -1.67
CA GLN A 155 3.24 13.54 -0.58
C GLN A 155 3.13 12.82 0.77
N ALA A 156 4.17 12.93 1.60
CA ALA A 156 4.16 12.36 2.94
C ALA A 156 3.27 13.15 3.89
N ALA A 157 2.39 12.49 4.63
CA ALA A 157 1.74 13.06 5.80
C ALA A 157 2.78 13.42 6.89
N ASN A 158 2.40 14.18 7.91
CA ASN A 158 3.31 14.48 9.03
C ASN A 158 3.47 13.24 9.94
N LEU A 159 4.12 12.22 9.37
CA LEU A 159 4.22 10.87 9.95
C LEU A 159 4.90 10.86 11.32
N LYS A 160 5.89 11.73 11.53
CA LYS A 160 6.57 11.83 12.85
C LYS A 160 5.61 12.26 13.96
N LYS A 161 4.78 13.27 13.71
CA LYS A 161 3.79 13.74 14.70
C LYS A 161 2.67 12.69 14.88
N LEU A 162 2.16 12.13 13.78
CA LEU A 162 1.12 11.10 13.84
C LEU A 162 1.61 9.85 14.57
N ARG A 163 2.85 9.40 14.32
CA ARG A 163 3.44 8.27 15.01
C ARG A 163 3.57 8.52 16.51
N LYS A 164 4.07 9.69 16.90
CA LYS A 164 4.16 10.09 18.32
C LYS A 164 2.79 10.03 19.01
N ILE A 165 1.75 10.59 18.38
CA ILE A 165 0.38 10.55 18.93
C ILE A 165 -0.11 9.11 19.06
N ALA A 166 0.12 8.28 18.04
CA ALA A 166 -0.30 6.89 18.04
C ALA A 166 0.36 6.10 19.18
N ASP A 167 1.68 6.27 19.36
CA ASP A 167 2.43 5.63 20.45
C ASP A 167 1.95 6.09 21.84
N GLU A 168 1.75 7.40 22.05
CA GLU A 168 1.28 7.97 23.32
C GLU A 168 -0.15 7.51 23.69
N LYS A 169 -0.97 7.17 22.70
CA LYS A 169 -2.37 6.77 22.88
C LYS A 169 -2.59 5.26 22.72
N ASN A 170 -1.52 4.49 22.48
CA ASN A 170 -1.60 3.06 22.19
C ASN A 170 -2.55 2.74 21.00
N ILE A 171 -2.47 3.55 19.96
CA ILE A 171 -3.25 3.45 18.71
C ILE A 171 -2.32 2.97 17.60
N ILE A 172 -2.80 2.16 16.67
CA ILE A 172 -2.02 1.70 15.54
C ILE A 172 -2.03 2.75 14.42
N LEU A 173 -0.85 3.21 13.98
CA LEU A 173 -0.71 4.04 12.79
C LEU A 173 -0.47 3.14 11.56
N ILE A 174 -1.40 3.20 10.60
CA ILE A 174 -1.27 2.55 9.29
C ILE A 174 -1.03 3.63 8.26
N GLU A 175 0.02 3.49 7.45
CA GLU A 175 0.28 4.35 6.31
C GLU A 175 -0.36 3.75 5.05
N ASP A 176 -1.40 4.37 4.51
CA ASP A 176 -1.84 4.08 3.15
C ASP A 176 -0.87 4.74 2.17
N ASN A 177 0.14 3.97 1.80
CA ASN A 177 1.22 4.39 0.91
C ASN A 177 0.99 3.96 -0.55
N ALA A 178 -0.27 3.60 -0.90
CA ALA A 178 -0.64 3.09 -2.23
C ALA A 178 -0.36 4.08 -3.37
N GLN A 179 -0.21 5.36 -3.08
CA GLN A 179 0.11 6.42 -4.05
C GLN A 179 1.54 6.95 -3.93
N ALA A 180 2.30 6.52 -2.92
CA ALA A 180 3.59 7.09 -2.58
C ALA A 180 4.76 6.06 -2.54
N PRO A 181 4.83 5.06 -3.45
CA PRO A 181 5.91 4.09 -3.41
C PRO A 181 7.25 4.78 -3.69
N GLY A 182 8.17 4.73 -2.71
CA GLY A 182 9.49 5.35 -2.80
C GLY A 182 9.55 6.81 -2.39
N ALA A 183 8.44 7.43 -1.97
CA ALA A 183 8.46 8.74 -1.32
C ALA A 183 9.20 8.67 0.02
N LYS A 184 9.74 9.81 0.47
CA LYS A 184 10.50 9.89 1.72
C LYS A 184 10.02 11.05 2.58
N PHE A 185 10.02 10.82 3.89
CA PHE A 185 9.84 11.82 4.92
C PHE A 185 11.12 11.89 5.75
N HIS A 186 11.85 13.04 5.71
CA HIS A 186 13.16 13.17 6.34
C HIS A 186 14.12 12.01 6.06
N ASN A 187 14.28 11.64 4.77
CA ASN A 187 15.12 10.54 4.28
C ASN A 187 14.67 9.10 4.64
N ILE A 188 13.59 8.93 5.39
CA ILE A 188 12.98 7.63 5.70
C ILE A 188 11.86 7.37 4.69
N TYR A 189 11.80 6.17 4.12
CA TYR A 189 10.73 5.81 3.20
C TYR A 189 9.36 5.88 3.87
N THR A 190 8.39 6.55 3.23
CA THR A 190 7.00 6.46 3.63
C THR A 190 6.51 5.03 3.49
N GLY A 191 5.55 4.63 4.34
CA GLY A 191 5.11 3.25 4.49
C GLY A 191 5.95 2.46 5.52
N THR A 192 7.03 3.06 6.08
CA THR A 192 7.89 2.38 7.08
C THR A 192 7.98 3.11 8.42
N ILE A 193 7.33 4.25 8.56
CA ILE A 193 7.34 5.10 9.75
C ILE A 193 6.20 4.73 10.70
N GLY A 194 5.03 4.37 10.16
CA GLY A 194 3.91 3.83 10.91
C GLY A 194 4.19 2.46 11.52
N HIS A 195 3.20 1.86 12.12
CA HIS A 195 3.28 0.47 12.59
C HIS A 195 3.18 -0.52 11.42
N MET A 196 2.37 -0.16 10.42
CA MET A 196 2.25 -0.88 9.15
C MET A 196 2.17 0.11 8.00
N GLY A 197 2.66 -0.29 6.83
CA GLY A 197 2.55 0.47 5.59
C GLY A 197 2.00 -0.38 4.47
N ILE A 198 1.19 0.24 3.60
CA ILE A 198 0.46 -0.43 2.53
C ILE A 198 0.93 0.08 1.18
N PHE A 199 1.32 -0.82 0.29
CA PHE A 199 1.72 -0.53 -1.08
C PHE A 199 0.75 -1.16 -2.06
N SER A 200 0.49 -0.48 -3.18
CA SER A 200 -0.37 -0.97 -4.25
C SER A 200 0.44 -1.34 -5.48
N LEU A 201 0.08 -2.46 -6.10
CA LEU A 201 0.59 -2.92 -7.39
C LEU A 201 -0.51 -2.87 -8.48
N ASN A 202 -1.57 -2.08 -8.27
CA ASN A 202 -2.61 -1.87 -9.27
C ASN A 202 -2.04 -1.21 -10.54
N ARG A 203 -2.66 -1.47 -11.70
CA ARG A 203 -2.20 -1.03 -13.02
C ARG A 203 -1.89 0.48 -13.14
N HIS A 204 -2.50 1.33 -12.34
CA HIS A 204 -2.30 2.78 -12.38
C HIS A 204 -1.13 3.27 -11.52
N LYS A 205 -0.50 2.38 -10.76
CA LYS A 205 0.59 2.76 -9.84
C LYS A 205 1.93 2.86 -10.56
N THR A 206 2.91 3.46 -9.90
CA THR A 206 4.27 3.63 -10.46
C THR A 206 4.91 2.30 -10.83
N ILE A 207 4.71 1.28 -9.99
CA ILE A 207 5.02 -0.13 -10.26
C ILE A 207 3.72 -0.93 -10.20
N GLN A 208 3.56 -1.93 -11.07
CA GLN A 208 2.27 -2.58 -11.23
C GLN A 208 2.38 -4.05 -11.67
N THR A 209 1.38 -4.83 -11.33
CA THR A 209 1.20 -6.23 -11.77
C THR A 209 -0.23 -6.50 -12.25
N GLY A 210 -0.94 -5.43 -12.67
CA GLY A 210 -2.37 -5.45 -12.92
C GLY A 210 -3.14 -5.23 -11.61
N GLU A 211 -3.10 -6.17 -10.71
CA GLU A 211 -3.59 -6.08 -9.34
C GLU A 211 -2.54 -6.64 -8.36
N GLY A 212 -2.57 -6.16 -7.11
CA GLY A 212 -1.68 -6.61 -6.05
C GLY A 212 -1.51 -5.57 -4.95
N GLY A 213 -1.03 -6.02 -3.80
CA GLY A 213 -0.70 -5.17 -2.66
C GLY A 213 0.40 -5.81 -1.81
N VAL A 214 1.05 -4.97 -1.00
CA VAL A 214 2.05 -5.42 -0.03
C VAL A 214 1.85 -4.66 1.27
N ILE A 215 1.84 -5.39 2.38
CA ILE A 215 1.88 -4.86 3.74
C ILE A 215 3.32 -4.94 4.21
N VAL A 216 3.83 -3.90 4.85
CA VAL A 216 5.15 -3.93 5.48
C VAL A 216 5.05 -3.53 6.96
N THR A 217 5.91 -4.12 7.81
CA THR A 217 5.95 -3.82 9.24
C THR A 217 7.29 -4.25 9.87
N ASN A 218 7.62 -3.67 11.03
CA ASN A 218 8.73 -4.14 11.86
C ASN A 218 8.29 -5.08 13.00
N SER A 219 6.97 -5.26 13.20
CA SER A 219 6.41 -6.16 14.21
C SER A 219 6.18 -7.56 13.62
N GLN A 220 6.76 -8.56 14.23
CA GLN A 220 6.55 -9.97 13.87
C GLN A 220 5.10 -10.39 14.14
N CYS A 221 4.52 -9.93 15.25
CA CYS A 221 3.13 -10.18 15.60
C CYS A 221 2.19 -9.68 14.51
N LEU A 222 2.29 -8.40 14.11
CA LEU A 222 1.45 -7.84 13.05
C LEU A 222 1.64 -8.55 11.70
N ALA A 223 2.89 -8.91 11.36
CA ALA A 223 3.17 -9.67 10.13
C ALA A 223 2.49 -11.05 10.15
N ASN A 224 2.56 -11.77 11.26
CA ASN A 224 1.95 -13.09 11.40
C ASN A 224 0.41 -12.99 11.35
N ARG A 225 -0.19 -12.03 12.03
CA ARG A 225 -1.63 -11.76 11.94
C ARG A 225 -2.06 -11.44 10.52
N CYS A 226 -1.33 -10.60 9.79
CA CYS A 226 -1.59 -10.34 8.37
C CYS A 226 -1.50 -11.59 7.50
N ARG A 227 -0.55 -12.51 7.77
CA ARG A 227 -0.42 -13.79 7.08
C ARG A 227 -1.60 -14.70 7.32
N LEU A 228 -2.10 -14.77 8.56
CA LEU A 228 -3.33 -15.50 8.90
C LEU A 228 -4.54 -14.93 8.13
N VAL A 229 -4.74 -13.61 8.17
CA VAL A 229 -5.84 -12.96 7.44
C VAL A 229 -5.74 -13.25 5.94
N ARG A 230 -4.53 -13.19 5.35
CA ARG A 230 -4.30 -13.47 3.93
C ARG A 230 -4.69 -14.88 3.52
N ASN A 231 -4.51 -15.86 4.41
CA ASN A 231 -4.59 -17.28 4.08
C ASN A 231 -5.55 -18.06 5.00
N HIS A 232 -6.80 -17.61 5.05
CA HIS A 232 -7.95 -18.24 5.71
C HIS A 232 -7.94 -18.30 7.24
N GLY A 233 -6.88 -17.86 7.91
CA GLY A 233 -6.77 -17.90 9.38
C GLY A 233 -6.57 -19.30 9.98
N GLU A 234 -6.34 -20.32 9.15
CA GLU A 234 -6.38 -21.73 9.58
C GLU A 234 -5.00 -22.28 9.97
N ALA A 235 -3.91 -21.67 9.53
CA ALA A 235 -2.59 -22.23 9.76
C ALA A 235 -2.02 -21.83 11.12
N VAL A 236 -1.47 -22.80 11.82
CA VAL A 236 -0.66 -22.56 13.03
C VAL A 236 0.68 -21.95 12.61
N ILE A 237 1.00 -20.80 13.20
CA ILE A 237 2.31 -20.15 13.05
C ILE A 237 3.10 -20.44 14.33
N PRO A 238 4.42 -20.72 14.24
CA PRO A 238 5.24 -20.97 15.44
C PRO A 238 5.13 -19.85 16.46
N GLU A 239 5.07 -20.22 17.72
CA GLU A 239 5.07 -19.27 18.83
C GLU A 239 6.33 -18.41 18.84
N THR A 240 6.18 -17.15 19.22
CA THR A 240 7.26 -16.20 19.44
C THR A 240 6.97 -15.39 20.69
N ASN A 241 7.91 -14.56 21.14
CA ASN A 241 7.69 -13.67 22.30
C ASN A 241 6.55 -12.66 22.09
N GLU A 242 6.19 -12.38 20.83
CA GLU A 242 5.14 -11.44 20.45
C GLU A 242 3.86 -12.14 19.95
N PHE A 243 3.86 -13.46 19.83
CA PHE A 243 2.77 -14.21 19.19
C PHE A 243 2.69 -15.63 19.77
N ASN A 244 1.56 -16.01 20.31
CA ASN A 244 1.34 -17.29 20.98
C ASN A 244 1.06 -18.48 20.04
N GLY A 245 1.10 -18.27 18.72
CA GLY A 245 0.93 -19.33 17.72
C GLY A 245 -0.54 -19.71 17.43
N HIS A 246 -1.46 -19.33 18.29
CA HIS A 246 -2.89 -19.60 18.16
C HIS A 246 -3.68 -18.32 18.35
N GLU A 247 -4.31 -17.84 17.29
CA GLU A 247 -5.25 -16.73 17.34
C GLU A 247 -6.51 -17.07 16.57
N ASP A 248 -7.66 -16.80 17.19
CA ASP A 248 -8.95 -16.84 16.49
C ASP A 248 -9.08 -15.60 15.61
N ILE A 249 -8.64 -15.73 14.37
CA ILE A 249 -8.68 -14.67 13.38
C ILE A 249 -9.49 -15.11 12.16
N ILE A 250 -10.47 -14.31 11.77
CA ILE A 250 -11.21 -14.55 10.53
C ILE A 250 -10.29 -14.22 9.37
N GLY A 251 -9.96 -15.24 8.57
CA GLY A 251 -9.10 -15.10 7.41
C GLY A 251 -9.87 -15.11 6.09
N TYR A 252 -9.19 -14.67 5.06
CA TYR A 252 -9.73 -14.51 3.71
C TYR A 252 -8.78 -15.13 2.68
N ASN A 253 -9.22 -15.23 1.44
CA ASN A 253 -8.32 -15.55 0.34
C ASN A 253 -7.77 -14.25 -0.29
N TYR A 254 -6.73 -13.70 0.30
CA TYR A 254 -6.05 -12.49 -0.19
C TYR A 254 -4.68 -12.79 -0.81
N ARG A 255 -4.45 -14.04 -1.20
CA ARG A 255 -3.16 -14.51 -1.73
C ARG A 255 -2.82 -13.85 -3.07
N LEU A 256 -1.57 -13.38 -3.21
CA LEU A 256 -1.01 -12.94 -4.47
C LEU A 256 -0.46 -14.15 -5.25
N THR A 257 -0.66 -14.20 -6.56
CA THR A 257 -0.18 -15.31 -7.37
C THR A 257 1.34 -15.24 -7.62
N GLU A 258 1.96 -16.39 -7.94
CA GLU A 258 3.36 -16.46 -8.35
C GLU A 258 3.63 -15.61 -9.60
N LEU A 259 2.68 -15.58 -10.54
CA LEU A 259 2.78 -14.80 -11.77
C LEU A 259 2.89 -13.31 -11.49
N GLN A 260 1.99 -12.76 -10.67
CA GLN A 260 2.00 -11.35 -10.26
C GLN A 260 3.27 -11.03 -9.46
N SER A 261 3.68 -11.93 -8.56
CA SER A 261 4.90 -11.77 -7.76
C SER A 261 6.14 -11.70 -8.64
N ALA A 262 6.25 -12.56 -9.65
CA ALA A 262 7.37 -12.59 -10.58
C ALA A 262 7.46 -11.31 -11.43
N ILE A 263 6.31 -10.74 -11.86
CA ILE A 263 6.22 -9.46 -12.57
C ILE A 263 6.60 -8.30 -11.65
N ALA A 264 6.21 -8.33 -10.37
CA ALA A 264 6.50 -7.26 -9.41
C ALA A 264 8.00 -7.05 -9.15
N ILE A 265 8.79 -8.12 -9.13
CA ILE A 265 10.21 -8.07 -8.81
C ILE A 265 11.01 -7.10 -9.71
N PRO A 266 10.99 -7.20 -11.04
CA PRO A 266 11.65 -6.24 -11.91
C PRO A 266 11.03 -4.84 -11.85
N GLN A 267 9.73 -4.71 -11.60
CA GLN A 267 9.08 -3.43 -11.37
C GLN A 267 9.67 -2.73 -10.14
N LEU A 268 9.78 -3.45 -9.01
CA LEU A 268 10.36 -2.93 -7.77
C LEU A 268 11.81 -2.45 -7.95
N ARG A 269 12.62 -3.18 -8.70
CA ARG A 269 14.01 -2.80 -9.00
C ARG A 269 14.11 -1.50 -9.79
N ARG A 270 13.10 -1.18 -10.59
CA ARG A 270 13.04 0.05 -11.41
C ARG A 270 12.31 1.22 -10.76
N LEU A 271 11.80 1.03 -9.53
CA LEU A 271 10.98 2.04 -8.84
C LEU A 271 11.62 3.43 -8.83
N GLU A 272 12.88 3.53 -8.47
CA GLU A 272 13.59 4.83 -8.41
C GLU A 272 13.70 5.49 -9.80
N LYS A 273 14.02 4.71 -10.82
CA LYS A 273 14.08 5.20 -12.20
C LYS A 273 12.71 5.72 -12.67
N LEU A 274 11.64 4.98 -12.37
CA LEU A 274 10.27 5.37 -12.74
C LEU A 274 9.82 6.63 -11.98
N ASN A 275 10.16 6.75 -10.70
CA ASN A 275 9.89 7.94 -9.91
C ASN A 275 10.66 9.16 -10.44
N LYS A 276 11.95 8.99 -10.76
CA LYS A 276 12.78 10.06 -11.33
C LYS A 276 12.19 10.60 -12.64
N GLN A 277 11.76 9.73 -13.54
CA GLN A 277 11.12 10.12 -14.81
C GLN A 277 9.83 10.94 -14.57
N ARG A 278 9.02 10.57 -13.57
CA ARG A 278 7.81 11.33 -13.21
C ARG A 278 8.14 12.69 -12.60
N GLN A 279 9.18 12.76 -11.77
CA GLN A 279 9.66 14.01 -11.17
C GLN A 279 10.19 14.96 -12.24
N GLU A 280 11.02 14.48 -13.18
CA GLU A 280 11.54 15.26 -14.30
C GLU A 280 10.41 15.82 -15.17
N LEU A 281 9.39 15.00 -15.48
CA LEU A 281 8.22 15.44 -16.22
C LEU A 281 7.40 16.49 -15.45
N ALA A 282 7.19 16.30 -14.15
CA ALA A 282 6.47 17.27 -13.31
C ALA A 282 7.21 18.60 -13.23
N SER A 283 8.53 18.59 -13.05
CA SER A 283 9.36 19.81 -13.03
C SER A 283 9.29 20.55 -14.36
N PHE A 284 9.39 19.82 -15.47
CA PHE A 284 9.25 20.40 -16.82
C PHE A 284 7.87 21.06 -16.99
N LEU A 285 6.79 20.38 -16.64
CA LEU A 285 5.44 20.94 -16.72
C LEU A 285 5.26 22.17 -15.85
N PHE A 286 5.81 22.15 -14.64
CA PHE A 286 5.75 23.29 -13.73
C PHE A 286 6.49 24.52 -14.31
N GLU A 287 7.70 24.31 -14.85
CA GLU A 287 8.49 25.38 -15.49
C GLU A 287 7.75 25.97 -16.70
N GLU A 288 7.15 25.13 -17.55
CA GLU A 288 6.39 25.59 -18.72
C GLU A 288 5.14 26.36 -18.33
N ILE A 289 4.35 25.86 -17.37
CA ILE A 289 3.12 26.51 -16.90
C ILE A 289 3.45 27.87 -16.22
N SER A 290 4.53 27.96 -15.47
CA SER A 290 4.96 29.20 -14.79
C SER A 290 5.27 30.36 -15.75
N LYS A 291 5.49 30.08 -17.04
CA LYS A 291 5.70 31.11 -18.07
C LYS A 291 4.40 31.84 -18.47
N PHE A 292 3.25 31.33 -18.06
CA PHE A 292 1.93 31.91 -18.39
C PHE A 292 1.31 32.69 -17.22
N ASN A 293 2.00 32.84 -16.09
CA ASN A 293 1.57 33.62 -14.92
C ASN A 293 2.15 35.03 -14.95
#